data_f5d47b02a493ed607c8b6d56b850bbe8
#
_entry.id   f5d47b02a493ed607c8b6d56b850bbe8
#
_cell.length_a   1.000
_cell.length_b   1.000
_cell.length_c   1.000
_cell.angle_alpha   90.00
_cell.angle_beta   90.00
_cell.angle_gamma   90.00
#
_symmetry.space_group_name_H-M   'P 1'
#
loop_
_entity.id
_entity.type
_entity.pdbx_description
1 polymer ?
#
loop_
_entity_poly.entity_id
_entity_poly.type
_entity_poly.pdbx_seq_one_letter_code
_entity_poly.pdbx_strand_id
1 'polypeptide(L)'
;MRRTAPGHARSAQRREPTPDTAAHIRCDTAGSTNPIPVTDPGGHPVIRFLDPDGTRYGIPTWPWGMAPSGLYTRTQLREIGFRPTSPGDPVGQLMWRSRRGDAGGIRTAILYPIGQTVQRTAATSRQMAALDRAHAARKICPDCRENVGYTIPTHLGTCLDCASPDERRAA
;
A
#
# COMPACT_ATOMS: atom_id res chain seq x y z
N MET A 1 -40.81 -10.20 42.63
CA MET A 1 -40.89 -9.02 41.74
C MET A 1 -39.48 -8.58 41.37
N ARG A 2 -38.98 -8.96 40.18
CA ARG A 2 -37.66 -8.58 39.69
C ARG A 2 -37.84 -7.60 38.53
N ARG A 3 -37.35 -6.37 38.69
CA ARG A 3 -37.41 -5.31 37.67
C ARG A 3 -36.26 -5.50 36.69
N THR A 4 -36.57 -5.74 35.43
CA THR A 4 -35.67 -5.75 34.30
C THR A 4 -35.42 -4.31 33.82
N ALA A 5 -34.19 -3.87 33.77
CA ALA A 5 -33.77 -2.59 33.19
C ALA A 5 -33.61 -2.72 31.67
N PRO A 6 -34.01 -1.70 30.89
CA PRO A 6 -33.85 -1.70 29.44
C PRO A 6 -32.41 -1.34 29.06
N GLY A 7 -31.80 -2.22 28.23
CA GLY A 7 -30.50 -1.99 27.63
C GLY A 7 -30.55 -0.85 26.62
N HIS A 8 -29.68 0.15 26.82
CA HIS A 8 -29.46 1.22 25.87
C HIS A 8 -28.59 0.68 24.72
N ALA A 9 -29.22 0.44 23.58
CA ALA A 9 -28.50 0.25 22.32
C ALA A 9 -27.85 1.59 21.92
N ARG A 10 -26.55 1.70 22.06
CA ARG A 10 -25.76 2.79 21.48
C ARG A 10 -25.68 2.57 19.97
N SER A 11 -26.50 3.32 19.22
CA SER A 11 -26.35 3.45 17.79
C SER A 11 -24.98 4.10 17.50
N ALA A 12 -24.10 3.36 16.88
CA ALA A 12 -22.85 3.88 16.32
C ALA A 12 -23.21 4.84 15.18
N GLN A 13 -23.23 6.13 15.46
CA GLN A 13 -23.34 7.16 14.45
C GLN A 13 -22.11 7.08 13.56
N ARG A 14 -22.33 6.75 12.30
CA ARG A 14 -21.34 6.85 11.23
C ARG A 14 -20.89 8.32 11.16
N ARG A 15 -19.67 8.58 11.55
CA ARG A 15 -19.03 9.86 11.27
C ARG A 15 -18.63 9.83 9.80
N GLU A 16 -19.33 10.61 8.99
CA GLU A 16 -18.85 10.94 7.64
C GLU A 16 -17.54 11.73 7.80
N PRO A 17 -16.49 11.37 7.05
CA PRO A 17 -15.26 12.15 7.06
C PRO A 17 -15.57 13.54 6.50
N THR A 18 -15.36 14.56 7.29
CA THR A 18 -15.47 15.94 6.84
C THR A 18 -14.39 16.19 5.78
N PRO A 19 -14.67 16.99 4.73
CA PRO A 19 -13.71 17.25 3.65
C PRO A 19 -12.40 17.88 4.13
N ASP A 20 -12.37 18.42 5.33
CA ASP A 20 -11.20 19.06 5.93
C ASP A 20 -10.12 18.07 6.44
N THR A 21 -10.51 16.82 6.74
CA THR A 21 -9.55 15.79 7.20
C THR A 21 -8.69 15.26 6.04
N ALA A 22 -9.17 15.40 4.81
CA ALA A 22 -8.40 14.98 3.61
C ALA A 22 -7.28 15.96 3.24
N ALA A 23 -7.34 17.22 3.72
CA ALA A 23 -6.40 18.26 3.35
C ALA A 23 -5.05 18.19 4.08
N HIS A 24 -4.89 17.34 5.10
CA HIS A 24 -3.69 17.30 5.95
C HIS A 24 -2.85 16.03 5.86
N ILE A 25 -3.09 15.18 4.87
CA ILE A 25 -2.13 14.09 4.61
C ILE A 25 -0.94 14.70 3.85
N ARG A 26 -0.06 15.33 4.60
CA ARG A 26 1.27 15.70 4.11
C ARG A 26 2.00 14.40 3.82
N CYS A 27 2.35 14.18 2.57
CA CYS A 27 3.37 13.19 2.21
C CYS A 27 4.75 13.70 2.64
N ASP A 28 4.99 13.77 3.95
CA ASP A 28 6.31 14.00 4.52
C ASP A 28 7.09 12.69 4.49
N THR A 29 7.60 12.34 3.35
CA THR A 29 8.69 11.37 3.27
C THR A 29 9.70 11.86 2.23
N ALA A 30 10.68 12.57 2.74
CA ALA A 30 12.04 12.78 2.27
C ALA A 30 12.32 12.39 0.80
N GLY A 31 12.33 13.37 -0.03
CA GLY A 31 12.79 13.28 -1.40
C GLY A 31 12.17 14.40 -2.23
N SER A 32 12.52 15.65 -1.92
CA SER A 32 12.21 16.79 -2.77
C SER A 32 12.77 16.56 -4.17
N THR A 33 12.01 15.87 -5.01
CA THR A 33 12.20 15.91 -6.45
C THR A 33 11.24 16.96 -6.99
N ASN A 34 11.65 18.23 -6.89
CA ASN A 34 11.09 19.27 -7.72
C ASN A 34 10.99 18.73 -9.15
N PRO A 35 9.86 18.89 -9.83
CA PRO A 35 9.72 18.47 -11.21
C PRO A 35 10.80 19.21 -12.02
N ILE A 36 11.80 18.46 -12.50
CA ILE A 36 12.86 19.04 -13.33
C ILE A 36 12.18 19.46 -14.64
N PRO A 37 12.19 20.73 -14.99
CA PRO A 37 11.66 21.16 -16.28
C PRO A 37 12.45 20.46 -17.39
N VAL A 38 11.74 19.76 -18.26
CA VAL A 38 12.27 19.18 -19.50
C VAL A 38 11.78 20.08 -20.61
N THR A 39 12.65 20.46 -21.52
CA THR A 39 12.24 21.20 -22.73
C THR A 39 11.67 20.23 -23.75
N ASP A 40 10.58 20.64 -24.40
CA ASP A 40 10.05 19.97 -25.58
C ASP A 40 10.97 20.21 -26.80
N PRO A 41 10.71 19.58 -27.97
CA PRO A 41 11.46 19.86 -29.20
C PRO A 41 11.39 21.30 -29.68
N GLY A 42 10.41 22.08 -29.21
CA GLY A 42 10.25 23.52 -29.48
C GLY A 42 10.98 24.41 -28.46
N GLY A 43 11.69 23.86 -27.50
CA GLY A 43 12.44 24.62 -26.47
C GLY A 43 11.59 25.14 -25.30
N HIS A 44 10.31 24.77 -25.18
CA HIS A 44 9.45 25.20 -24.08
C HIS A 44 9.66 24.32 -22.86
N PRO A 45 9.70 24.89 -21.65
CA PRO A 45 9.80 24.10 -20.44
C PRO A 45 8.52 23.28 -20.20
N VAL A 46 8.63 21.97 -20.21
CA VAL A 46 7.54 21.07 -19.87
C VAL A 46 7.82 20.37 -18.54
N ILE A 47 6.81 20.24 -17.73
CA ILE A 47 6.92 19.51 -16.49
C ILE A 47 6.99 18.00 -16.82
N ARG A 48 8.07 17.37 -16.43
CA ARG A 48 8.26 15.94 -16.66
C ARG A 48 7.12 15.14 -16.00
N PHE A 49 6.56 14.18 -16.75
CA PHE A 49 5.44 13.33 -16.34
C PHE A 49 4.09 14.07 -16.16
N LEU A 50 3.94 15.30 -16.64
CA LEU A 50 2.65 15.95 -16.68
C LEU A 50 1.97 15.64 -18.02
N ASP A 51 0.83 14.96 -17.93
CA ASP A 51 -0.01 14.55 -19.07
C ASP A 51 -1.46 14.39 -18.58
N PRO A 52 -2.15 15.50 -18.29
CA PRO A 52 -3.50 15.44 -17.71
C PRO A 52 -4.53 14.83 -18.65
N ASP A 53 -4.29 14.87 -19.96
CA ASP A 53 -5.18 14.33 -20.98
C ASP A 53 -4.88 12.87 -21.33
N GLY A 54 -3.79 12.31 -20.82
CA GLY A 54 -3.39 10.92 -21.05
C GLY A 54 -2.90 10.60 -22.46
N THR A 55 -2.62 11.63 -23.26
CA THR A 55 -2.22 11.48 -24.68
C THR A 55 -0.86 10.82 -24.84
N ARG A 56 0.06 11.05 -23.90
CA ARG A 56 1.43 10.56 -23.92
C ARG A 56 1.61 9.22 -23.20
N TYR A 57 0.88 9.02 -22.09
CA TYR A 57 1.05 7.84 -21.23
C TYR A 57 -0.18 6.92 -21.22
N GLY A 58 -1.18 7.19 -22.06
CA GLY A 58 -2.38 6.38 -22.23
C GLY A 58 -3.46 6.60 -21.18
N ILE A 59 -3.12 7.20 -20.03
CA ILE A 59 -4.04 7.64 -18.99
C ILE A 59 -3.57 8.96 -18.38
N PRO A 60 -4.47 9.78 -17.81
CA PRO A 60 -4.11 11.01 -17.12
C PRO A 60 -2.97 10.79 -16.14
N THR A 61 -1.88 11.54 -16.29
CA THR A 61 -0.64 11.32 -15.56
C THR A 61 -0.14 12.61 -14.92
N TRP A 62 0.27 12.51 -13.67
CA TRP A 62 0.83 13.65 -12.93
C TRP A 62 2.17 13.27 -12.28
N PRO A 63 3.06 14.26 -12.12
CA PRO A 63 4.28 14.07 -11.33
C PRO A 63 3.95 13.79 -9.87
N TRP A 64 4.91 13.23 -9.13
CA TRP A 64 4.78 13.04 -7.70
C TRP A 64 4.45 14.35 -6.98
N GLY A 65 3.46 14.29 -6.08
CA GLY A 65 2.99 15.45 -5.32
C GLY A 65 2.05 16.40 -6.08
N MET A 66 1.73 16.14 -7.35
CA MET A 66 0.85 16.98 -8.18
C MET A 66 -0.48 16.30 -8.54
N ALA A 67 -0.87 15.27 -7.81
CA ALA A 67 -2.18 14.66 -8.01
C ALA A 67 -3.31 15.68 -7.77
N PRO A 68 -4.35 15.70 -8.60
CA PRO A 68 -5.55 16.49 -8.33
C PRO A 68 -6.18 16.12 -7.01
N SER A 69 -6.83 17.09 -6.37
CA SER A 69 -7.59 16.84 -5.14
C SER A 69 -8.67 15.79 -5.36
N GLY A 70 -8.91 14.94 -4.36
CA GLY A 70 -9.88 13.84 -4.45
C GLY A 70 -9.36 12.57 -5.10
N LEU A 71 -8.15 12.56 -5.67
CA LEU A 71 -7.49 11.38 -6.19
C LEU A 71 -6.40 10.89 -5.23
N TYR A 72 -6.42 9.60 -4.93
CA TYR A 72 -5.53 8.99 -3.94
C TYR A 72 -4.89 7.70 -4.48
N THR A 73 -3.66 7.46 -4.11
CA THR A 73 -3.02 6.16 -4.33
C THR A 73 -3.60 5.10 -3.38
N ARG A 74 -3.42 3.83 -3.72
CA ARG A 74 -3.85 2.72 -2.86
C ARG A 74 -3.20 2.78 -1.46
N THR A 75 -1.98 3.27 -1.36
CA THR A 75 -1.27 3.44 -0.08
C THR A 75 -1.94 4.52 0.77
N GLN A 76 -2.18 5.70 0.19
CA GLN A 76 -2.88 6.79 0.86
C GLN A 76 -4.30 6.37 1.29
N LEU A 77 -5.06 5.68 0.43
CA LEU A 77 -6.37 5.15 0.79
C LEU A 77 -6.29 4.19 1.99
N ARG A 78 -5.27 3.34 2.03
CA ARG A 78 -5.06 2.43 3.17
C ARG A 78 -4.80 3.17 4.47
N GLU A 79 -4.02 4.23 4.44
CA GLU A 79 -3.68 5.07 5.60
C GLU A 79 -4.92 5.74 6.18
N ILE A 80 -5.84 6.21 5.34
CA ILE A 80 -7.12 6.79 5.78
C ILE A 80 -8.23 5.74 6.01
N GLY A 81 -7.90 4.44 5.94
CA GLY A 81 -8.84 3.35 6.24
C GLY A 81 -9.79 2.99 5.11
N PHE A 82 -9.46 3.35 3.86
CA PHE A 82 -10.25 3.04 2.67
C PHE A 82 -9.56 2.05 1.73
N ARG A 83 -10.31 1.53 0.78
CA ARG A 83 -9.82 0.73 -0.34
C ARG A 83 -10.65 1.00 -1.58
N PRO A 84 -10.10 0.90 -2.78
CA PRO A 84 -10.89 0.99 -4.01
C PRO A 84 -11.96 -0.09 -4.06
N THR A 85 -13.14 0.24 -4.59
CA THR A 85 -14.26 -0.70 -4.75
C THR A 85 -13.94 -1.75 -5.81
N SER A 86 -13.35 -1.31 -6.92
CA SER A 86 -12.89 -2.18 -8.00
C SER A 86 -11.41 -1.89 -8.28
N PRO A 87 -10.57 -2.91 -8.49
CA PRO A 87 -9.17 -2.71 -8.88
C PRO A 87 -8.98 -2.32 -10.34
N GLY A 88 -10.06 -2.21 -11.12
CA GLY A 88 -9.98 -2.22 -12.58
C GLY A 88 -10.07 -0.90 -13.33
N ASP A 89 -10.55 0.19 -12.72
CA ASP A 89 -10.76 1.44 -13.46
C ASP A 89 -9.85 2.57 -12.94
N PRO A 90 -8.59 2.62 -13.40
CA PRO A 90 -7.70 3.72 -13.06
C PRO A 90 -8.18 5.01 -13.71
N VAL A 91 -8.43 6.04 -12.91
CA VAL A 91 -8.76 7.40 -13.43
C VAL A 91 -7.52 8.21 -13.75
N GLY A 92 -6.34 7.70 -13.36
CA GLY A 92 -5.07 8.33 -13.63
C GLY A 92 -3.92 7.66 -12.87
N GLN A 93 -2.73 8.21 -13.04
CA GLN A 93 -1.54 7.72 -12.36
C GLN A 93 -0.61 8.86 -11.94
N LEU A 94 0.18 8.58 -10.91
CA LEU A 94 1.39 9.33 -10.59
C LEU A 94 2.58 8.68 -11.27
N MET A 95 3.52 9.48 -11.74
CA MET A 95 4.76 8.99 -12.32
C MET A 95 5.96 9.80 -11.78
N TRP A 96 7.03 9.11 -11.41
CA TRP A 96 8.24 9.77 -10.89
C TRP A 96 9.50 8.93 -11.12
N ARG A 97 10.65 9.57 -11.00
CA ARG A 97 11.94 8.87 -10.98
C ARG A 97 12.25 8.29 -9.59
N SER A 98 12.77 7.07 -9.55
CA SER A 98 13.23 6.41 -8.33
C SER A 98 14.51 5.65 -8.60
N ARG A 99 15.45 5.67 -7.66
CA ARG A 99 16.68 4.85 -7.76
C ARG A 99 16.39 3.34 -7.76
N ARG A 100 15.21 2.92 -7.30
CA ARG A 100 14.76 1.53 -7.21
C ARG A 100 13.68 1.17 -8.24
N GLY A 101 13.45 2.03 -9.23
CA GLY A 101 12.43 1.78 -10.26
C GLY A 101 12.95 0.88 -11.37
N ASP A 102 12.08 0.02 -11.87
CA ASP A 102 12.32 -0.75 -13.09
C ASP A 102 12.39 0.18 -14.31
N ALA A 103 12.82 -0.32 -15.47
CA ALA A 103 12.84 0.41 -16.74
C ALA A 103 13.39 1.84 -16.64
N GLY A 104 14.63 1.98 -16.19
CA GLY A 104 15.33 3.28 -16.15
C GLY A 104 14.98 4.16 -14.95
N GLY A 105 14.51 3.55 -13.85
CA GLY A 105 14.25 4.23 -12.59
C GLY A 105 12.92 4.98 -12.55
N ILE A 106 11.97 4.69 -13.43
CA ILE A 106 10.62 5.25 -13.41
C ILE A 106 9.70 4.34 -12.57
N ARG A 107 8.90 4.95 -11.71
CA ARG A 107 7.84 4.29 -10.96
C ARG A 107 6.51 4.95 -11.23
N THR A 108 5.45 4.15 -11.13
CA THR A 108 4.07 4.58 -11.27
C THR A 108 3.23 4.18 -10.07
N ALA A 109 2.21 4.96 -9.77
CA ALA A 109 1.17 4.60 -8.80
C ALA A 109 -0.19 5.01 -9.34
N ILE A 110 -1.12 4.08 -9.35
CA ILE A 110 -2.49 4.30 -9.83
C ILE A 110 -3.26 5.18 -8.84
N LEU A 111 -4.07 6.08 -9.39
CA LEU A 111 -4.94 6.99 -8.66
C LEU A 111 -6.40 6.55 -8.72
N TYR A 112 -7.06 6.63 -7.58
CA TYR A 112 -8.46 6.27 -7.39
C TYR A 112 -9.23 7.46 -6.81
N PRO A 113 -10.43 7.78 -7.32
CA PRO A 113 -11.26 8.83 -6.74
C PRO A 113 -11.84 8.36 -5.40
N ILE A 114 -11.87 9.25 -4.41
CA ILE A 114 -12.40 8.92 -3.08
C ILE A 114 -13.86 8.44 -3.14
N GLY A 115 -14.67 8.98 -4.06
CA GLY A 115 -16.05 8.57 -4.24
C GLY A 115 -16.25 7.13 -4.72
N GLN A 116 -15.20 6.48 -5.25
CA GLN A 116 -15.21 5.06 -5.66
C GLN A 116 -14.43 4.18 -4.68
N THR A 117 -14.46 4.54 -3.43
CA THR A 117 -13.80 3.77 -2.37
C THR A 117 -14.79 3.30 -1.31
N VAL A 118 -14.44 2.23 -0.63
CA VAL A 118 -15.20 1.71 0.52
C VAL A 118 -14.30 1.67 1.74
N GLN A 119 -14.90 1.88 2.91
CA GLN A 119 -14.20 1.76 4.16
C GLN A 119 -13.68 0.33 4.35
N ARG A 120 -12.45 0.18 4.81
CA ARG A 120 -11.87 -1.12 5.13
C ARG A 120 -12.54 -1.68 6.39
N THR A 121 -13.01 -2.90 6.30
CA THR A 121 -13.50 -3.64 7.44
C THR A 121 -12.31 -4.20 8.23
N ALA A 122 -12.36 -4.13 9.55
CA ALA A 122 -11.38 -4.81 10.41
C ALA A 122 -11.41 -6.32 10.14
N ALA A 123 -10.25 -6.95 10.26
CA ALA A 123 -10.17 -8.40 10.13
C ALA A 123 -10.98 -9.09 11.25
N THR A 124 -11.73 -10.12 10.90
CA THR A 124 -12.48 -10.91 11.88
C THR A 124 -11.52 -11.75 12.72
N SER A 125 -11.96 -12.17 13.91
CA SER A 125 -11.18 -13.07 14.77
C SER A 125 -10.79 -14.37 14.05
N ARG A 126 -11.68 -14.91 13.21
CA ARG A 126 -11.41 -16.09 12.39
C ARG A 126 -10.28 -15.84 11.36
N GLN A 127 -10.26 -14.67 10.73
CA GLN A 127 -9.20 -14.28 9.79
C GLN A 127 -7.86 -14.09 10.51
N MET A 128 -7.88 -13.45 11.68
CA MET A 128 -6.67 -13.31 12.51
C MET A 128 -6.11 -14.67 12.93
N ALA A 129 -6.96 -15.57 13.44
CA ALA A 129 -6.54 -16.92 13.79
C ALA A 129 -6.01 -17.74 12.60
N ALA A 130 -6.54 -17.52 11.39
CA ALA A 130 -6.00 -18.14 10.18
C ALA A 130 -4.62 -17.60 9.81
N LEU A 131 -4.40 -16.30 9.94
CA LEU A 131 -3.08 -15.67 9.74
C LEU A 131 -2.07 -16.19 10.77
N ASP A 132 -2.44 -16.28 12.04
CA ASP A 132 -1.57 -16.79 13.10
C ASP A 132 -1.14 -18.23 12.83
N ARG A 133 -2.07 -19.11 12.41
CA ARG A 133 -1.74 -20.47 11.97
C ARG A 133 -0.79 -20.50 10.77
N ALA A 134 -1.02 -19.63 9.77
CA ALA A 134 -0.13 -19.54 8.62
C ALA A 134 1.27 -19.04 9.01
N HIS A 135 1.37 -18.09 9.92
CA HIS A 135 2.65 -17.61 10.46
C HIS A 135 3.36 -18.71 11.28
N ALA A 136 2.62 -19.47 12.12
CA ALA A 136 3.17 -20.58 12.89
C ALA A 136 3.72 -21.68 11.95
N ALA A 137 2.97 -22.04 10.92
CA ALA A 137 3.39 -23.05 9.95
C ALA A 137 4.70 -22.68 9.21
N ARG A 138 4.92 -21.37 8.92
CA ARG A 138 6.15 -20.88 8.26
C ARG A 138 7.39 -20.89 9.16
N LYS A 139 7.23 -21.16 10.45
CA LYS A 139 8.32 -21.29 11.42
C LYS A 139 8.76 -22.72 11.64
N ILE A 140 8.02 -23.69 11.08
CA ILE A 140 8.36 -25.12 11.20
C ILE A 140 9.26 -25.49 10.02
N CYS A 141 10.45 -25.97 10.33
CA CYS A 141 11.38 -26.45 9.31
C CYS A 141 10.87 -27.78 8.71
N PRO A 142 10.82 -27.93 7.38
CA PRO A 142 10.41 -29.18 6.75
C PRO A 142 11.39 -30.32 7.00
N ASP A 143 12.68 -30.03 7.17
CA ASP A 143 13.74 -31.04 7.35
C ASP A 143 13.82 -31.53 8.79
N CYS A 144 14.11 -30.65 9.76
CA CYS A 144 14.20 -31.04 11.18
C CYS A 144 12.85 -31.07 11.89
N ARG A 145 11.78 -30.51 11.29
CA ARG A 145 10.42 -30.40 11.85
C ARG A 145 10.33 -29.58 13.13
N GLU A 146 11.36 -28.85 13.47
CA GLU A 146 11.37 -27.99 14.66
C GLU A 146 10.83 -26.59 14.37
N ASN A 147 10.25 -25.96 15.39
CA ASN A 147 9.85 -24.56 15.34
C ASN A 147 11.07 -23.69 15.64
N VAL A 148 11.61 -23.06 14.60
CA VAL A 148 12.84 -22.25 14.68
C VAL A 148 12.61 -20.81 15.17
N GLY A 149 11.35 -20.43 15.50
CA GLY A 149 11.03 -19.11 16.04
C GLY A 149 10.98 -17.97 15.03
N TYR A 150 11.60 -18.12 13.87
CA TYR A 150 11.59 -17.15 12.76
C TYR A 150 10.91 -17.71 11.51
N THR A 151 10.50 -16.85 10.59
CA THR A 151 9.95 -17.29 9.30
C THR A 151 11.07 -17.76 8.40
N ILE A 152 11.00 -19.01 7.96
CA ILE A 152 12.01 -19.63 7.09
C ILE A 152 12.05 -18.89 5.75
N PRO A 153 13.24 -18.44 5.29
CA PRO A 153 13.38 -17.77 4.01
C PRO A 153 13.01 -18.70 2.86
N THR A 154 12.13 -18.23 1.96
CA THR A 154 11.64 -19.05 0.83
C THR A 154 12.71 -19.51 -0.13
N HIS A 155 13.82 -18.76 -0.24
CA HIS A 155 14.95 -19.13 -1.11
C HIS A 155 15.81 -20.25 -0.53
N LEU A 156 15.79 -20.45 0.79
CA LEU A 156 16.49 -21.56 1.44
C LEU A 156 15.61 -22.81 1.53
N GLY A 157 14.29 -22.62 1.72
CA GLY A 157 13.34 -23.70 1.90
C GLY A 157 13.43 -24.44 3.23
N THR A 158 14.56 -24.29 3.95
CA THR A 158 14.88 -24.96 5.22
C THR A 158 15.36 -23.94 6.25
N CYS A 159 15.50 -24.33 7.52
CA CYS A 159 16.07 -23.45 8.54
C CYS A 159 17.58 -23.24 8.30
N LEU A 160 18.12 -22.18 8.88
CA LEU A 160 19.55 -21.85 8.75
C LEU A 160 20.45 -23.01 9.20
N ASP A 161 20.03 -23.71 10.22
CA ASP A 161 20.76 -24.85 10.77
C ASP A 161 20.80 -26.07 9.82
N CYS A 162 19.72 -26.32 9.09
CA CYS A 162 19.66 -27.36 8.09
C CYS A 162 20.30 -26.94 6.76
N ALA A 163 20.26 -25.65 6.44
CA ALA A 163 20.88 -25.13 5.21
C ALA A 163 22.41 -25.11 5.26
N SER A 164 23.02 -25.05 6.46
CA SER A 164 24.48 -25.02 6.65
C SER A 164 24.95 -26.17 7.54
N PRO A 165 24.84 -27.43 7.08
CA PRO A 165 25.22 -28.60 7.90
C PRO A 165 26.72 -28.72 8.16
N ASP A 166 27.57 -28.12 7.30
CA ASP A 166 29.02 -28.32 7.35
C ASP A 166 29.73 -27.52 8.43
N GLU A 167 29.20 -26.39 8.88
CA GLU A 167 29.82 -25.57 9.92
C GLU A 167 29.73 -26.21 11.33
N ARG A 168 28.76 -27.10 11.56
CA ARG A 168 28.61 -27.80 12.86
C ARG A 168 29.49 -29.05 13.00
N ARG A 169 30.04 -29.58 11.91
CA ARG A 169 30.96 -30.73 11.97
C ARG A 169 32.38 -30.32 12.32
N ALA A 170 32.68 -29.01 12.27
CA ALA A 170 34.01 -28.46 12.52
C ALA A 170 34.21 -27.90 13.93
N ALA A 171 33.19 -27.94 14.80
CA ALA A 171 33.23 -27.54 16.23
C ALA A 171 33.06 -28.74 17.14
#